data_0941f360729c0fe5c739855de1fc2146
#
_entry.id   0941f360729c0fe5c739855de1fc2146
#
_cell.length_a   1.000
_cell.length_b   1.000
_cell.length_c   1.000
_cell.angle_alpha   90.00
_cell.angle_beta   90.00
_cell.angle_gamma   90.00
#
_symmetry.space_group_name_H-M   'P 1'
#
loop_
_entity.id
_entity.type
_entity.pdbx_description
1 polymer ?
#
loop_
_entity_poly.entity_id
_entity_poly.type
_entity_poly.pdbx_seq_one_letter_code
_entity_poly.pdbx_strand_id
1 'polypeptide(L)'
;MVLEDYRDEADEYLNPAAKYFIHTAPDTMTWLAFLFACLAAISFILSNPFFDLYLWGKAYIFLFLASIFIGLNALFDALDGRIARLRKMASKRGDFLDHVLDRYADVVIIGGIILSTYCDYRIGLFALLGVIFTSYMGTQAQALGLKRDYSGLLGRADRLVLLIIFPFFQMIFVYFKWTFLNVTLLGWNFSLNLMDGLMLWFAIAGNTTAVQRAYNTWEELSKQEADAKAEMEKKKTGKEEE
;
A
#
# COMPACT_ATOMS: atom_id res chain seq x y z
N MET A 1 0.81 5.16 -13.36
CA MET A 1 0.96 5.63 -11.96
C MET A 1 2.16 6.55 -11.91
N VAL A 2 2.01 7.73 -11.30
CA VAL A 2 3.01 8.81 -11.45
C VAL A 2 4.38 8.46 -10.85
N LEU A 3 4.45 7.64 -9.80
CA LEU A 3 5.71 7.33 -9.12
C LEU A 3 6.36 5.99 -9.56
N GLU A 4 5.66 5.15 -10.27
CA GLU A 4 6.24 3.89 -10.79
C GLU A 4 7.19 4.13 -11.97
N ASP A 5 6.96 5.20 -12.74
CA ASP A 5 7.82 5.59 -13.87
C ASP A 5 9.19 6.11 -13.42
N TYR A 6 9.33 6.54 -12.15
CA TYR A 6 10.57 7.02 -11.54
C TYR A 6 11.37 5.94 -10.81
N ARG A 7 10.98 4.67 -10.93
CA ARG A 7 11.62 3.56 -10.20
C ARG A 7 13.11 3.40 -10.57
N ASP A 8 13.46 3.58 -11.83
CA ASP A 8 14.85 3.44 -12.29
C ASP A 8 15.72 4.58 -11.77
N GLU A 9 15.19 5.80 -11.67
CA GLU A 9 15.89 6.94 -11.07
C GLU A 9 16.06 6.75 -9.55
N ALA A 10 15.02 6.27 -8.86
CA ALA A 10 15.09 5.97 -7.43
C ALA A 10 16.13 4.87 -7.13
N ASP A 11 16.30 3.90 -8.02
CA ASP A 11 17.31 2.84 -7.91
C ASP A 11 18.76 3.41 -7.89
N GLU A 12 19.02 4.51 -8.58
CA GLU A 12 20.33 5.17 -8.56
C GLU A 12 20.62 5.79 -7.19
N TYR A 13 19.64 6.44 -6.57
CA TYR A 13 19.77 7.02 -5.22
C TYR A 13 19.87 5.97 -4.13
N LEU A 14 19.27 4.79 -4.31
CA LEU A 14 19.34 3.68 -3.38
C LEU A 14 20.67 2.90 -3.43
N ASN A 15 21.45 3.05 -4.50
CA ASN A 15 22.70 2.32 -4.69
C ASN A 15 23.73 2.49 -3.56
N PRO A 16 24.01 3.70 -3.02
CA PRO A 16 24.94 3.86 -1.91
C PRO A 16 24.48 3.10 -0.64
N ALA A 17 23.20 3.21 -0.30
CA ALA A 17 22.62 2.51 0.84
C ALA A 17 22.63 0.99 0.63
N ALA A 18 22.25 0.50 -0.56
CA ALA A 18 22.28 -0.92 -0.89
C ALA A 18 23.71 -1.50 -0.83
N LYS A 19 24.73 -0.74 -1.23
CA LYS A 19 26.13 -1.15 -1.10
C LYS A 19 26.58 -1.24 0.35
N TYR A 20 26.12 -0.34 1.21
CA TYR A 20 26.42 -0.39 2.65
C TYR A 20 25.86 -1.66 3.29
N PHE A 21 24.64 -2.05 2.92
CA PHE A 21 23.97 -3.25 3.44
C PHE A 21 24.20 -4.50 2.57
N ILE A 22 25.15 -4.48 1.64
CA ILE A 22 25.34 -5.57 0.66
C ILE A 22 25.61 -6.94 1.30
N HIS A 23 26.16 -6.98 2.50
CA HIS A 23 26.44 -8.22 3.23
C HIS A 23 25.23 -8.76 4.02
N THR A 24 24.17 -7.97 4.17
CA THR A 24 22.96 -8.40 4.87
C THR A 24 22.08 -9.25 3.95
N ALA A 25 21.43 -10.26 4.49
CA ALA A 25 20.48 -11.07 3.70
C ALA A 25 19.26 -10.22 3.30
N PRO A 26 18.78 -10.31 2.04
CA PRO A 26 17.58 -9.59 1.61
C PRO A 26 16.37 -9.84 2.52
N ASP A 27 16.10 -11.10 2.88
CA ASP A 27 15.01 -11.48 3.79
C ASP A 27 15.06 -10.71 5.13
N THR A 28 16.27 -10.38 5.62
CA THR A 28 16.41 -9.59 6.86
C THR A 28 15.93 -8.16 6.67
N MET A 29 16.13 -7.57 5.50
CA MET A 29 15.64 -6.23 5.18
C MET A 29 14.11 -6.21 5.11
N THR A 30 13.51 -7.24 4.50
CA THR A 30 12.05 -7.41 4.44
C THR A 30 11.44 -7.49 5.85
N TRP A 31 12.06 -8.26 6.76
CA TRP A 31 11.63 -8.33 8.17
C TRP A 31 11.82 -7.02 8.92
N LEU A 32 12.89 -6.29 8.68
CA LEU A 32 13.09 -4.95 9.25
C LEU A 32 12.06 -3.96 8.73
N ALA A 33 11.74 -4.00 7.44
CA ALA A 33 10.66 -3.20 6.88
C ALA A 33 9.34 -3.47 7.61
N PHE A 34 8.98 -4.73 7.82
CA PHE A 34 7.77 -5.10 8.55
C PHE A 34 7.81 -4.67 10.03
N LEU A 35 8.96 -4.77 10.69
CA LEU A 35 9.13 -4.26 12.05
C LEU A 35 8.81 -2.75 12.13
N PHE A 36 9.30 -1.96 11.16
CA PHE A 36 9.00 -0.54 11.11
C PHE A 36 7.52 -0.25 10.83
N ALA A 37 6.84 -1.09 10.05
CA ALA A 37 5.38 -1.01 9.89
C ALA A 37 4.65 -1.23 11.22
N CYS A 38 5.08 -2.20 12.02
CA CYS A 38 4.53 -2.44 13.37
C CYS A 38 4.80 -1.24 14.30
N LEU A 39 6.01 -0.67 14.28
CA LEU A 39 6.34 0.51 15.08
C LEU A 39 5.53 1.73 14.66
N ALA A 40 5.24 1.90 13.37
CA ALA A 40 4.36 2.94 12.88
C ALA A 40 2.93 2.77 13.42
N ALA A 41 2.38 1.57 13.39
CA ALA A 41 1.05 1.28 13.93
C ALA A 41 0.98 1.55 15.45
N ILE A 42 1.97 1.10 16.20
CA ILE A 42 2.07 1.39 17.64
C ILE A 42 2.13 2.90 17.87
N SER A 43 2.89 3.64 17.05
CA SER A 43 2.96 5.10 17.14
C SER A 43 1.61 5.76 16.88
N PHE A 44 0.83 5.30 15.90
CA PHE A 44 -0.54 5.79 15.71
C PHE A 44 -1.43 5.55 16.94
N ILE A 45 -1.35 4.38 17.57
CA ILE A 45 -2.11 4.07 18.78
C ILE A 45 -1.67 4.98 19.93
N LEU A 46 -0.37 5.17 20.15
CA LEU A 46 0.17 5.99 21.21
C LEU A 46 -0.04 7.50 20.99
N SER A 47 -0.36 7.93 19.76
CA SER A 47 -0.71 9.32 19.47
C SER A 47 -2.09 9.73 20.00
N ASN A 48 -2.87 8.79 20.53
CA ASN A 48 -4.17 9.05 21.11
C ASN A 48 -4.04 9.98 22.35
N PRO A 49 -4.86 11.03 22.48
CA PRO A 49 -4.89 11.92 23.65
C PRO A 49 -5.10 11.21 25.00
N PHE A 50 -5.64 9.99 25.00
CA PHE A 50 -5.71 9.17 26.21
C PHE A 50 -4.34 8.99 26.86
N PHE A 51 -3.26 8.92 26.09
CA PHE A 51 -1.90 8.79 26.58
C PHE A 51 -1.26 10.13 26.99
N ASP A 52 -1.91 11.27 26.77
CA ASP A 52 -1.39 12.59 27.14
C ASP A 52 -1.09 12.71 28.64
N LEU A 53 -1.88 12.03 29.48
CA LEU A 53 -1.64 11.97 30.92
C LEU A 53 -0.24 11.40 31.25
N TYR A 54 0.19 10.39 30.51
CA TYR A 54 1.48 9.71 30.68
C TYR A 54 2.61 10.39 29.89
N LEU A 55 2.26 11.13 28.83
CA LEU A 55 3.19 11.75 27.88
C LEU A 55 3.23 13.28 28.01
N TRP A 56 2.72 13.82 29.14
CA TRP A 56 2.71 15.23 29.48
C TRP A 56 2.09 16.11 28.36
N GLY A 57 0.99 15.67 27.77
CA GLY A 57 0.27 16.40 26.71
C GLY A 57 0.96 16.36 25.35
N LYS A 58 1.88 15.45 25.11
CA LYS A 58 2.69 15.39 23.88
C LYS A 58 2.45 14.13 23.03
N ALA A 59 1.34 13.41 23.24
CA ALA A 59 1.04 12.20 22.49
C ALA A 59 1.04 12.43 20.96
N TYR A 60 0.68 13.63 20.49
CA TYR A 60 0.72 14.00 19.08
C TYR A 60 2.10 13.83 18.41
N ILE A 61 3.21 13.84 19.17
CA ILE A 61 4.57 13.63 18.65
C ILE A 61 4.71 12.23 18.04
N PHE A 62 3.91 11.26 18.48
CA PHE A 62 3.90 9.92 17.92
C PHE A 62 3.38 9.88 16.46
N LEU A 63 2.62 10.88 16.00
CA LEU A 63 2.28 11.03 14.58
C LEU A 63 3.52 11.30 13.73
N PHE A 64 4.47 12.10 14.24
CA PHE A 64 5.76 12.30 13.58
C PHE A 64 6.60 11.02 13.55
N LEU A 65 6.65 10.30 14.67
CA LEU A 65 7.35 9.00 14.72
C LEU A 65 6.71 8.00 13.76
N ALA A 66 5.38 7.97 13.63
CA ALA A 66 4.69 7.14 12.65
C ALA A 66 5.15 7.46 11.22
N SER A 67 5.24 8.74 10.84
CA SER A 67 5.77 9.17 9.54
C SER A 67 7.19 8.66 9.31
N ILE A 68 8.07 8.78 10.30
CA ILE A 68 9.46 8.29 10.22
C ILE A 68 9.47 6.77 10.02
N PHE A 69 8.71 6.03 10.81
CA PHE A 69 8.69 4.57 10.73
C PHE A 69 8.10 4.07 9.41
N ILE A 70 7.09 4.75 8.85
CA ILE A 70 6.59 4.42 7.50
C ILE A 70 7.67 4.71 6.43
N GLY A 71 8.40 5.82 6.57
CA GLY A 71 9.54 6.13 5.71
C GLY A 71 10.63 5.06 5.76
N LEU A 72 10.96 4.58 6.97
CA LEU A 72 11.91 3.48 7.16
C LEU A 72 11.36 2.16 6.60
N ASN A 73 10.07 1.84 6.81
CA ASN A 73 9.44 0.69 6.16
C ASN A 73 9.63 0.73 4.65
N ALA A 74 9.30 1.85 4.00
CA ALA A 74 9.45 2.02 2.56
C ALA A 74 10.91 1.91 2.09
N LEU A 75 11.85 2.46 2.86
CA LEU A 75 13.28 2.42 2.56
C LEU A 75 13.83 0.98 2.63
N PHE A 76 13.56 0.26 3.72
CA PHE A 76 14.08 -1.11 3.91
C PHE A 76 13.45 -2.09 2.91
N ASP A 77 12.20 -1.91 2.56
CA ASP A 77 11.50 -2.62 1.51
C ASP A 77 12.15 -2.40 0.13
N ALA A 78 12.44 -1.16 -0.24
CA ALA A 78 13.15 -0.87 -1.49
C ALA A 78 14.58 -1.43 -1.51
N LEU A 79 15.24 -1.48 -0.34
CA LEU A 79 16.60 -2.00 -0.22
C LEU A 79 16.68 -3.53 -0.39
N ASP A 80 15.70 -4.30 0.09
CA ASP A 80 15.75 -5.77 -0.02
C ASP A 80 15.74 -6.23 -1.47
N GLY A 81 14.83 -5.70 -2.29
CA GLY A 81 14.79 -5.97 -3.72
C GLY A 81 16.05 -5.49 -4.46
N ARG A 82 16.63 -4.36 -4.04
CA ARG A 82 17.87 -3.86 -4.65
C ARG A 82 19.06 -4.73 -4.30
N ILE A 83 19.23 -5.13 -3.03
CA ILE A 83 20.30 -6.02 -2.58
C ILE A 83 20.17 -7.39 -3.25
N ALA A 84 18.95 -7.96 -3.35
CA ALA A 84 18.71 -9.22 -4.03
C ALA A 84 19.16 -9.19 -5.50
N ARG A 85 18.88 -8.10 -6.22
CA ARG A 85 19.33 -7.89 -7.60
C ARG A 85 20.84 -7.75 -7.69
N LEU A 86 21.47 -6.92 -6.87
CA LEU A 86 22.92 -6.70 -6.87
C LEU A 86 23.71 -7.98 -6.57
N ARG A 87 23.21 -8.81 -5.67
CA ARG A 87 23.84 -10.08 -5.28
C ARG A 87 23.46 -11.25 -6.18
N LYS A 88 22.58 -11.06 -7.17
CA LYS A 88 21.99 -12.14 -8.00
C LYS A 88 21.33 -13.24 -7.17
N MET A 89 20.72 -12.86 -6.05
CA MET A 89 20.02 -13.76 -5.10
C MET A 89 18.49 -13.67 -5.21
N ALA A 90 17.97 -12.98 -6.24
CA ALA A 90 16.54 -12.91 -6.49
C ALA A 90 15.97 -14.33 -6.62
N SER A 91 14.96 -14.66 -5.82
CA SER A 91 14.37 -15.98 -5.76
C SER A 91 12.84 -15.89 -5.61
N LYS A 92 12.13 -16.93 -6.10
CA LYS A 92 10.67 -17.01 -5.93
C LYS A 92 10.24 -17.02 -4.45
N ARG A 93 11.08 -17.55 -3.56
CA ARG A 93 10.84 -17.55 -2.12
C ARG A 93 10.93 -16.14 -1.54
N GLY A 94 11.96 -15.36 -1.91
CA GLY A 94 12.12 -13.99 -1.48
C GLY A 94 10.98 -13.11 -1.99
N ASP A 95 10.63 -13.23 -3.26
CA ASP A 95 9.49 -12.54 -3.87
C ASP A 95 8.15 -12.84 -3.16
N PHE A 96 7.93 -14.10 -2.80
CA PHE A 96 6.76 -14.50 -2.01
C PHE A 96 6.77 -13.85 -0.62
N LEU A 97 7.90 -13.89 0.10
CA LEU A 97 8.03 -13.30 1.43
C LEU A 97 7.76 -11.78 1.41
N ASP A 98 8.37 -11.09 0.46
CA ASP A 98 8.17 -9.67 0.21
C ASP A 98 6.68 -9.35 0.00
N HIS A 99 6.03 -10.01 -0.96
CA HIS A 99 4.61 -9.80 -1.25
C HIS A 99 3.69 -10.06 -0.05
N VAL A 100 3.99 -11.06 0.78
CA VAL A 100 3.21 -11.36 1.98
C VAL A 100 3.40 -10.28 3.03
N LEU A 101 4.66 -9.94 3.37
CA LEU A 101 4.95 -8.95 4.41
C LEU A 101 4.48 -7.55 4.02
N ASP A 102 4.48 -7.22 2.74
CA ASP A 102 3.86 -6.03 2.21
C ASP A 102 2.38 -5.90 2.56
N ARG A 103 1.63 -6.99 2.37
CA ARG A 103 0.19 -6.99 2.68
C ARG A 103 -0.05 -6.86 4.18
N TYR A 104 0.74 -7.57 4.98
CA TYR A 104 0.68 -7.42 6.43
C TYR A 104 1.08 -6.01 6.89
N ALA A 105 2.09 -5.38 6.28
CA ALA A 105 2.48 -4.00 6.56
C ALA A 105 1.34 -3.02 6.24
N ASP A 106 0.71 -3.13 5.06
CA ASP A 106 -0.47 -2.33 4.70
C ASP A 106 -1.59 -2.47 5.77
N VAL A 107 -1.90 -3.71 6.19
CA VAL A 107 -2.94 -3.99 7.20
C VAL A 107 -2.57 -3.39 8.56
N VAL A 108 -1.32 -3.57 8.98
CA VAL A 108 -0.85 -3.14 10.29
C VAL A 108 -0.80 -1.61 10.38
N ILE A 109 -0.28 -0.93 9.36
CA ILE A 109 -0.20 0.54 9.33
C ILE A 109 -1.61 1.15 9.32
N ILE A 110 -2.48 0.71 8.38
CA ILE A 110 -3.85 1.24 8.29
C ILE A 110 -4.66 0.84 9.53
N GLY A 111 -4.46 -0.36 10.06
CA GLY A 111 -5.03 -0.80 11.33
C GLY A 111 -4.66 0.10 12.51
N GLY A 112 -3.39 0.51 12.59
CA GLY A 112 -2.92 1.49 13.57
C GLY A 112 -3.62 2.85 13.44
N ILE A 113 -3.85 3.32 12.21
CA ILE A 113 -4.61 4.55 11.92
C ILE A 113 -6.07 4.39 12.36
N ILE A 114 -6.72 3.25 12.06
CA ILE A 114 -8.11 2.96 12.46
C ILE A 114 -8.25 2.96 13.99
N LEU A 115 -7.27 2.45 14.71
CA LEU A 115 -7.26 2.38 16.17
C LEU A 115 -6.85 3.70 16.83
N SER A 116 -6.38 4.67 16.05
CA SER A 116 -6.08 6.01 16.55
C SER A 116 -7.36 6.86 16.65
N THR A 117 -7.29 8.02 17.32
CA THR A 117 -8.39 9.00 17.37
C THR A 117 -8.47 9.87 16.12
N TYR A 118 -7.56 9.67 15.15
CA TYR A 118 -7.46 10.50 13.94
C TYR A 118 -8.11 9.84 12.72
N CYS A 119 -8.88 8.77 12.92
CA CYS A 119 -9.62 8.12 11.85
C CYS A 119 -10.97 7.57 12.34
N ASP A 120 -12.05 7.93 11.66
CA ASP A 120 -13.32 7.22 11.84
C ASP A 120 -13.14 5.77 11.35
N TYR A 121 -13.40 4.80 12.23
CA TYR A 121 -13.17 3.38 11.95
C TYR A 121 -13.92 2.88 10.71
N ARG A 122 -15.09 3.44 10.40
CA ARG A 122 -15.90 3.08 9.23
C ARG A 122 -15.18 3.47 7.95
N ILE A 123 -14.65 4.71 7.88
CA ILE A 123 -13.86 5.19 6.75
C ILE A 123 -12.59 4.36 6.62
N GLY A 124 -11.89 4.12 7.73
CA GLY A 124 -10.66 3.35 7.76
C GLY A 124 -10.83 1.91 7.31
N LEU A 125 -11.94 1.24 7.67
CA LEU A 125 -12.24 -0.13 7.20
C LEU A 125 -12.46 -0.17 5.68
N PHE A 126 -13.21 0.79 5.12
CA PHE A 126 -13.38 0.88 3.66
C PHE A 126 -12.07 1.19 2.94
N ALA A 127 -11.20 2.03 3.53
CA ALA A 127 -9.87 2.28 3.01
C ALA A 127 -9.01 1.01 3.01
N LEU A 128 -9.02 0.25 4.10
CA LEU A 128 -8.30 -1.01 4.23
C LEU A 128 -8.75 -2.02 3.16
N LEU A 129 -10.06 -2.18 2.98
CA LEU A 129 -10.62 -3.05 1.93
C LEU A 129 -10.15 -2.62 0.54
N GLY A 130 -10.23 -1.33 0.22
CA GLY A 130 -9.77 -0.79 -1.06
C GLY A 130 -8.30 -1.08 -1.33
N VAL A 131 -7.43 -0.90 -0.33
CA VAL A 131 -5.99 -1.16 -0.42
C VAL A 131 -5.71 -2.66 -0.65
N ILE A 132 -6.35 -3.54 0.12
CA ILE A 132 -6.14 -4.99 0.00
C ILE A 132 -6.68 -5.51 -1.32
N PHE A 133 -7.90 -5.12 -1.73
CA PHE A 133 -8.49 -5.57 -2.99
C PHE A 133 -7.72 -5.06 -4.21
N THR A 134 -7.22 -3.82 -4.20
CA THR A 134 -6.34 -3.33 -5.27
C THR A 134 -5.14 -4.24 -5.48
N SER A 135 -4.53 -4.70 -4.40
CA SER A 135 -3.37 -5.60 -4.45
C SER A 135 -3.77 -7.02 -4.84
N TYR A 136 -4.88 -7.52 -4.30
CA TYR A 136 -5.41 -8.85 -4.59
C TYR A 136 -5.74 -8.99 -6.09
N MET A 137 -6.41 -8.02 -6.70
CA MET A 137 -6.75 -8.07 -8.13
C MET A 137 -5.51 -8.13 -9.02
N GLY A 138 -4.44 -7.41 -8.67
CA GLY A 138 -3.18 -7.50 -9.40
C GLY A 138 -2.51 -8.87 -9.33
N THR A 139 -2.51 -9.51 -8.15
CA THR A 139 -1.96 -10.87 -7.99
C THR A 139 -2.87 -11.94 -8.58
N GLN A 140 -4.18 -11.73 -8.55
CA GLN A 140 -5.14 -12.66 -9.14
C GLN A 140 -5.01 -12.72 -10.68
N ALA A 141 -4.78 -11.58 -11.34
CA ALA A 141 -4.46 -11.55 -12.77
C ALA A 141 -3.21 -12.40 -13.09
N GLN A 142 -2.15 -12.26 -12.29
CA GLN A 142 -0.94 -13.08 -12.44
C GLN A 142 -1.19 -14.57 -12.21
N ALA A 143 -2.03 -14.94 -11.24
CA ALA A 143 -2.39 -16.34 -10.97
C ALA A 143 -3.13 -17.00 -12.15
N LEU A 144 -3.84 -16.19 -12.96
CA LEU A 144 -4.52 -16.63 -14.19
C LEU A 144 -3.62 -16.57 -15.45
N GLY A 145 -2.31 -16.31 -15.27
CA GLY A 145 -1.34 -16.27 -16.37
C GLY A 145 -1.28 -14.95 -17.13
N LEU A 146 -2.01 -13.92 -16.69
CA LEU A 146 -1.93 -12.59 -17.27
C LEU A 146 -0.75 -11.80 -16.69
N LYS A 147 -0.41 -10.68 -17.35
CA LYS A 147 0.51 -9.71 -16.73
C LYS A 147 -0.18 -9.04 -15.55
N ARG A 148 0.62 -8.73 -14.51
CA ARG A 148 0.11 -7.98 -13.36
C ARG A 148 -0.41 -6.62 -13.81
N ASP A 149 -1.66 -6.32 -13.48
CA ASP A 149 -2.27 -5.03 -13.77
C ASP A 149 -1.85 -4.00 -12.70
N TYR A 150 -1.14 -2.97 -13.14
CA TYR A 150 -0.72 -1.83 -12.32
C TYR A 150 -1.58 -0.59 -12.56
N SER A 151 -2.62 -0.67 -13.36
CA SER A 151 -3.52 0.45 -13.66
C SER A 151 -4.28 0.92 -12.42
N GLY A 152 -4.81 2.13 -12.47
CA GLY A 152 -5.70 2.68 -11.47
C GLY A 152 -5.20 3.96 -10.80
N LEU A 153 -6.02 4.50 -9.90
CA LEU A 153 -5.83 5.80 -9.25
C LEU A 153 -4.88 5.75 -8.04
N LEU A 154 -4.70 4.57 -7.41
CA LEU A 154 -3.96 4.43 -6.17
C LEU A 154 -2.94 3.29 -6.27
N GLY A 155 -1.69 3.65 -6.51
CA GLY A 155 -0.55 2.75 -6.48
C GLY A 155 0.02 2.53 -5.08
N ARG A 156 0.93 1.54 -4.93
CA ARG A 156 1.60 1.30 -3.66
C ARG A 156 2.54 2.46 -3.29
N ALA A 157 3.33 2.94 -4.25
CA ALA A 157 4.23 4.06 -4.03
C ALA A 157 3.47 5.34 -3.64
N ASP A 158 2.35 5.64 -4.34
CA ASP A 158 1.52 6.80 -4.04
C ASP A 158 0.97 6.73 -2.61
N ARG A 159 0.51 5.54 -2.18
CA ARG A 159 0.02 5.32 -0.80
C ARG A 159 1.09 5.57 0.25
N LEU A 160 2.29 5.00 0.06
CA LEU A 160 3.39 5.16 1.02
C LEU A 160 3.79 6.62 1.19
N VAL A 161 3.90 7.37 0.09
CA VAL A 161 4.21 8.80 0.13
C VAL A 161 3.14 9.57 0.90
N LEU A 162 1.87 9.33 0.63
CA LEU A 162 0.77 9.97 1.36
C LEU A 162 0.76 9.59 2.84
N LEU A 163 1.01 8.31 3.17
CA LEU A 163 1.09 7.83 4.56
C LEU A 163 2.31 8.38 5.32
N ILE A 164 3.37 8.81 4.65
CA ILE A 164 4.49 9.53 5.27
C ILE A 164 4.12 10.99 5.53
N ILE A 165 3.51 11.65 4.55
CA ILE A 165 3.27 13.09 4.58
C ILE A 165 2.12 13.47 5.53
N PHE A 166 1.00 12.77 5.46
CA PHE A 166 -0.22 13.17 6.15
C PHE A 166 -0.14 13.10 7.69
N PRO A 167 0.46 12.07 8.32
CA PRO A 167 0.61 12.07 9.77
C PRO A 167 1.52 13.20 10.28
N PHE A 168 2.55 13.56 9.50
CA PHE A 168 3.39 14.71 9.81
C PHE A 168 2.58 16.02 9.84
N PHE A 169 1.78 16.26 8.82
CA PHE A 169 0.90 17.43 8.80
C PHE A 169 -0.20 17.35 9.88
N GLN A 170 -0.76 16.16 10.13
CA GLN A 170 -1.71 15.97 11.22
C GLN A 170 -1.11 16.37 12.58
N MET A 171 0.15 16.03 12.84
CA MET A 171 0.86 16.48 14.04
C MET A 171 0.87 18.00 14.16
N ILE A 172 1.17 18.71 13.06
CA ILE A 172 1.18 20.18 13.03
C ILE A 172 -0.22 20.73 13.33
N PHE A 173 -1.27 20.18 12.73
CA PHE A 173 -2.64 20.57 12.98
C PHE A 173 -3.03 20.41 14.45
N VAL A 174 -2.67 19.30 15.07
CA VAL A 174 -2.93 19.05 16.49
C VAL A 174 -2.14 20.05 17.37
N TYR A 175 -0.86 20.29 17.05
CA TYR A 175 -0.04 21.25 17.80
C TYR A 175 -0.61 22.65 17.81
N PHE A 176 -1.09 23.15 16.66
CA PHE A 176 -1.72 24.47 16.53
C PHE A 176 -3.20 24.49 16.95
N LYS A 177 -3.75 23.36 17.41
CA LYS A 177 -5.17 23.20 17.79
C LYS A 177 -6.14 23.65 16.69
N TRP A 178 -5.79 23.39 15.44
CA TRP A 178 -6.67 23.66 14.32
C TRP A 178 -7.87 22.70 14.36
N THR A 179 -9.08 23.28 14.27
CA THR A 179 -10.33 22.56 14.47
C THR A 179 -10.62 21.60 13.31
N PHE A 180 -11.19 20.47 13.67
CA PHE A 180 -11.70 19.49 12.72
C PHE A 180 -13.02 19.96 12.10
N LEU A 181 -13.32 19.49 10.89
CA LEU A 181 -14.59 19.75 10.22
C LEU A 181 -15.63 18.77 10.79
N ASN A 182 -16.64 19.28 11.48
CA ASN A 182 -17.77 18.47 11.95
C ASN A 182 -18.84 18.42 10.86
N VAL A 183 -19.11 17.23 10.32
CA VAL A 183 -20.09 16.97 9.27
C VAL A 183 -21.12 15.96 9.76
N THR A 184 -22.40 16.31 9.62
CA THR A 184 -23.48 15.36 9.85
C THR A 184 -24.00 14.86 8.50
N LEU A 185 -23.85 13.58 8.22
CA LEU A 185 -24.30 12.96 6.99
C LEU A 185 -25.18 11.73 7.33
N LEU A 186 -26.37 11.66 6.76
CA LEU A 186 -27.33 10.55 6.97
C LEU A 186 -27.59 10.23 8.46
N GLY A 187 -27.61 11.27 9.32
CA GLY A 187 -27.81 11.12 10.77
C GLY A 187 -26.56 10.70 11.55
N TRP A 188 -25.42 10.59 10.92
CA TRP A 188 -24.14 10.27 11.54
C TRP A 188 -23.28 11.51 11.64
N ASN A 189 -22.68 11.72 12.82
CA ASN A 189 -21.76 12.82 13.06
C ASN A 189 -20.33 12.34 12.81
N PHE A 190 -19.63 13.04 11.93
CA PHE A 190 -18.21 12.82 11.63
C PHE A 190 -17.42 14.04 12.09
N SER A 191 -16.37 13.82 12.87
CA SER A 191 -15.38 14.84 13.19
C SER A 191 -14.16 14.60 12.28
N LEU A 192 -14.25 15.10 11.05
CA LEU A 192 -13.27 14.86 10.01
C LEU A 192 -11.99 15.67 10.25
N ASN A 193 -10.90 14.99 10.28
CA ASN A 193 -9.55 15.56 10.34
C ASN A 193 -8.77 15.22 9.05
N LEU A 194 -7.50 15.62 8.99
CA LEU A 194 -6.67 15.40 7.81
C LEU A 194 -6.47 13.91 7.49
N MET A 195 -6.34 13.07 8.52
CA MET A 195 -6.18 11.62 8.34
C MET A 195 -7.48 10.96 7.86
N ASP A 196 -8.66 11.44 8.31
CA ASP A 196 -9.95 10.99 7.77
C ASP A 196 -10.06 11.29 6.28
N GLY A 197 -9.62 12.50 5.88
CA GLY A 197 -9.58 12.89 4.47
C GLY A 197 -8.70 11.95 3.63
N LEU A 198 -7.53 11.58 4.15
CA LEU A 198 -6.64 10.62 3.50
C LEU A 198 -7.29 9.23 3.40
N MET A 199 -7.88 8.75 4.50
CA MET A 199 -8.53 7.45 4.51
C MET A 199 -9.77 7.43 3.61
N LEU A 200 -10.52 8.51 3.51
CA LEU A 200 -11.63 8.64 2.55
C LEU A 200 -11.12 8.57 1.10
N TRP A 201 -10.00 9.22 0.80
CA TRP A 201 -9.35 9.09 -0.50
C TRP A 201 -8.95 7.64 -0.78
N PHE A 202 -8.34 6.94 0.17
CA PHE A 202 -7.98 5.54 0.01
C PHE A 202 -9.20 4.63 -0.14
N ALA A 203 -10.30 4.92 0.56
CA ALA A 203 -11.56 4.20 0.43
C ALA A 203 -12.14 4.35 -0.98
N ILE A 204 -12.16 5.54 -1.54
CA ILE A 204 -12.71 5.79 -2.88
C ILE A 204 -11.75 5.29 -3.94
N ALA A 205 -10.51 5.80 -3.97
CA ALA A 205 -9.55 5.50 -5.03
C ALA A 205 -9.11 4.04 -5.01
N GLY A 206 -8.95 3.43 -3.83
CA GLY A 206 -8.59 2.02 -3.69
C GLY A 206 -9.66 1.08 -4.23
N ASN A 207 -10.92 1.26 -3.81
CA ASN A 207 -12.00 0.40 -4.29
C ASN A 207 -12.28 0.63 -5.79
N THR A 208 -12.21 1.86 -6.27
CA THR A 208 -12.33 2.16 -7.72
C THR A 208 -11.23 1.45 -8.50
N THR A 209 -9.97 1.52 -8.02
CA THR A 209 -8.84 0.82 -8.65
C THR A 209 -9.04 -0.70 -8.65
N ALA A 210 -9.54 -1.27 -7.55
CA ALA A 210 -9.81 -2.70 -7.47
C ALA A 210 -10.85 -3.16 -8.49
N VAL A 211 -11.96 -2.42 -8.61
CA VAL A 211 -13.01 -2.69 -9.61
C VAL A 211 -12.47 -2.54 -11.03
N GLN A 212 -11.69 -1.50 -11.30
CA GLN A 212 -11.05 -1.28 -12.60
C GLN A 212 -10.16 -2.46 -13.00
N ARG A 213 -9.30 -2.94 -12.09
CA ARG A 213 -8.43 -4.10 -12.33
C ARG A 213 -9.22 -5.38 -12.55
N ALA A 214 -10.30 -5.60 -11.79
CA ALA A 214 -11.19 -6.73 -12.00
C ALA A 214 -11.82 -6.70 -13.40
N TYR A 215 -12.28 -5.53 -13.83
CA TYR A 215 -12.86 -5.34 -15.16
C TYR A 215 -11.83 -5.59 -16.27
N ASN A 216 -10.63 -5.01 -16.17
CA ASN A 216 -9.57 -5.20 -17.15
C ASN A 216 -9.16 -6.69 -17.28
N THR A 217 -9.03 -7.38 -16.14
CA THR A 217 -8.73 -8.81 -16.11
C THR A 217 -9.82 -9.63 -16.80
N TRP A 218 -11.08 -9.32 -16.52
CA TRP A 218 -12.23 -9.98 -17.15
C TRP A 218 -12.25 -9.78 -18.66
N GLU A 219 -12.03 -8.55 -19.11
CA GLU A 219 -12.00 -8.22 -20.54
C GLU A 219 -10.89 -8.98 -21.27
N GLU A 220 -9.69 -9.02 -20.70
CA GLU A 220 -8.54 -9.72 -21.28
C GLU A 220 -8.80 -11.24 -21.38
N LEU A 221 -9.33 -11.86 -20.34
CA LEU A 221 -9.70 -13.28 -20.35
C LEU A 221 -10.79 -13.59 -21.38
N SER A 222 -11.79 -12.70 -21.50
CA SER A 222 -12.86 -12.85 -22.49
C SER A 222 -12.33 -12.80 -23.93
N LYS A 223 -11.34 -11.95 -24.21
CA LYS A 223 -10.65 -11.90 -25.51
C LYS A 223 -9.88 -13.18 -25.77
N GLN A 224 -9.11 -13.68 -24.80
CA GLN A 224 -8.35 -14.93 -24.95
C GLN A 224 -9.29 -16.15 -25.22
N GLU A 225 -10.44 -16.21 -24.56
CA GLU A 225 -11.43 -17.25 -24.80
C GLU A 225 -12.06 -17.16 -26.21
N ALA A 226 -12.33 -15.95 -26.69
CA ALA A 226 -12.89 -15.74 -28.04
C ALA A 226 -11.88 -16.15 -29.12
N ASP A 227 -10.61 -15.76 -28.94
CA ASP A 227 -9.53 -16.12 -29.88
C ASP A 227 -9.31 -17.63 -29.92
N ALA A 228 -9.29 -18.29 -28.77
CA ALA A 228 -9.14 -19.74 -28.66
C ALA A 228 -10.31 -20.48 -29.35
N LYS A 229 -11.54 -20.00 -29.21
CA LYS A 229 -12.70 -20.57 -29.92
C LYS A 229 -12.57 -20.41 -31.42
N ALA A 230 -12.20 -19.23 -31.93
CA ALA A 230 -12.00 -18.95 -33.34
C ALA A 230 -10.89 -19.83 -33.95
N GLU A 231 -9.79 -20.08 -33.22
CA GLU A 231 -8.76 -21.01 -33.69
C GLU A 231 -9.24 -22.48 -33.76
N MET A 232 -10.05 -22.90 -32.79
CA MET A 232 -10.62 -24.26 -32.80
C MET A 232 -11.57 -24.48 -33.95
N GLU A 233 -12.38 -23.47 -34.29
CA GLU A 233 -13.28 -23.52 -35.46
C GLU A 233 -12.49 -23.61 -36.76
N LYS A 234 -11.47 -22.78 -36.95
CA LYS A 234 -10.59 -22.83 -38.14
C LYS A 234 -9.91 -24.20 -38.30
N LYS A 235 -9.47 -24.83 -37.21
CA LYS A 235 -8.88 -26.18 -37.27
C LYS A 235 -9.86 -27.29 -37.57
N LYS A 236 -11.17 -27.12 -37.30
CA LYS A 236 -12.22 -28.05 -37.66
C LYS A 236 -12.57 -27.96 -39.15
N THR A 237 -12.76 -26.74 -39.66
CA THR A 237 -13.08 -26.51 -41.08
C THR A 237 -11.94 -26.91 -42.02
N GLY A 238 -10.67 -26.65 -41.64
CA GLY A 238 -9.52 -27.09 -42.45
C GLY A 238 -9.24 -28.61 -42.46
N LYS A 239 -9.88 -29.38 -41.56
CA LYS A 239 -9.82 -30.86 -41.57
C LYS A 239 -10.98 -31.50 -42.36
N GLU A 240 -12.01 -30.75 -42.67
CA GLU A 240 -13.14 -31.22 -43.51
C GLU A 240 -12.88 -30.99 -45.02
N GLU A 241 -11.83 -30.22 -45.37
CA GLU A 241 -11.41 -29.94 -46.75
C GLU A 241 -10.22 -30.83 -47.22
N GLU A 242 -9.61 -31.67 -46.36
CA GLU A 242 -8.62 -32.72 -46.71
C GLU A 242 -9.28 -34.13 -46.77
#